data_6cb2f15fa5a9dd1af1e0d78e6b3cd148
#
_entry.id   6cb2f15fa5a9dd1af1e0d78e6b3cd148
#
_cell.length_a   1.000
_cell.length_b   1.000
_cell.length_c   1.000
_cell.angle_alpha   90.00
_cell.angle_beta   90.00
_cell.angle_gamma   90.00
#
_symmetry.space_group_name_H-M   'P 1'
#
loop_
_entity.id
_entity.type
_entity.pdbx_description
1 polymer ?
#
loop_
_entity_poly.entity_id
_entity_poly.type
_entity_poly.pdbx_seq_one_letter_code
_entity_poly.pdbx_strand_id
1 'polypeptide(L)'
;MKSKYFLAPISQRAAGGGIAADQTGGEWASEGERKSKYVSRRENSVIKDAYVSMHEWMYMLHQAGWHRRSLLFIMKQTISSCPCILSARGRGFSFGFPRAERFLIYFITKKKGEQDNDSRDKDPLLNPGTLKPLTAQELGAVFCDELVKQELDNEDRYIEIPKKIRDFYKMYRPSPLVRAYCLEEKLQTPAKIYYKFEGNNTSGSHKLNSAIAQAFYAKDQGLKGVTTETGAGQWGTALSMACSYLDLDCIVFMVKCSYEQKPFRREVMRTYGASVTPSPSDTTEVGRKILAEHPGTTGSLGCAISEAVEVATGREGYRYVLGSVLNQVVLHQSIIGLETKTAMDKYDIRPDIIIGCAGGGSNLGGLISPFMGEKLRGEADYQFIAVEPASCPSLTRGVYAYDFCDTGMVCPLAKMYTLGSGFIPSPNHAGGLRYHGMSPVLSQLYHDGFMEARAVEQTAVFAAAEQFARVEGILPAPESSHAIKVAIDEAMKCKETGEEKTILFGLTGTGYFDMVAYEKYHNGQMTDYIPSDEDLQAGFAGLPRVPEAL
;
A
#
# COMPACT_ATOMS: atom_id res chain seq x y z
N MET A 1 18.01 -1.50 51.29
CA MET A 1 16.93 -2.32 51.90
C MET A 1 16.71 -3.55 51.04
N LYS A 2 17.10 -4.72 51.54
CA LYS A 2 16.96 -6.00 50.86
C LYS A 2 15.56 -6.55 51.16
N SER A 3 14.69 -6.63 50.15
CA SER A 3 13.41 -7.35 50.25
C SER A 3 13.53 -8.70 49.58
N LYS A 4 13.47 -9.76 50.39
CA LYS A 4 13.39 -11.15 49.99
C LYS A 4 11.93 -11.44 49.63
N TYR A 5 11.67 -11.81 48.38
CA TYR A 5 10.40 -12.45 48.01
C TYR A 5 10.65 -13.93 47.76
N PHE A 6 10.01 -14.74 48.59
CA PHE A 6 9.93 -16.20 48.46
C PHE A 6 8.98 -16.57 47.34
N LEU A 7 9.49 -17.36 46.40
CA LEU A 7 8.65 -18.08 45.43
C LEU A 7 8.24 -19.42 46.10
N ALA A 8 6.96 -19.60 46.37
CA ALA A 8 6.40 -20.87 46.76
C ALA A 8 6.08 -21.71 45.50
N PRO A 9 6.36 -23.02 45.51
CA PRO A 9 6.05 -23.88 44.37
C PRO A 9 4.56 -24.21 44.32
N ILE A 10 3.98 -24.05 43.14
CA ILE A 10 2.63 -24.55 42.82
C ILE A 10 2.73 -26.04 42.55
N SER A 11 2.46 -26.83 43.55
CA SER A 11 2.19 -28.25 43.38
C SER A 11 0.96 -28.64 44.21
N GLN A 12 0.08 -29.40 43.59
CA GLN A 12 -1.01 -30.18 44.16
C GLN A 12 -2.31 -29.43 44.58
N ARG A 13 -3.26 -29.45 43.66
CA ARG A 13 -4.65 -29.78 43.97
C ARG A 13 -5.34 -30.35 42.72
N ALA A 14 -5.42 -31.65 42.63
CA ALA A 14 -6.38 -32.37 41.82
C ALA A 14 -6.64 -33.72 42.47
N ALA A 15 -7.61 -33.79 43.33
CA ALA A 15 -8.31 -35.02 43.67
C ALA A 15 -9.64 -34.68 44.36
N GLY A 16 -10.73 -35.26 43.88
CA GLY A 16 -11.96 -35.40 44.61
C GLY A 16 -13.20 -34.77 43.97
N GLY A 17 -14.04 -35.62 43.35
CA GLY A 17 -15.39 -35.23 42.92
C GLY A 17 -16.06 -36.32 42.08
N GLY A 18 -16.83 -37.15 42.74
CA GLY A 18 -17.47 -38.38 42.41
C GLY A 18 -18.40 -38.43 41.18
N ILE A 19 -18.62 -39.65 40.81
CA ILE A 19 -19.40 -40.18 39.68
C ILE A 19 -20.90 -40.17 40.05
N ALA A 20 -21.72 -39.68 39.12
CA ALA A 20 -23.13 -40.10 39.01
C ALA A 20 -23.35 -40.62 37.58
N ALA A 21 -23.76 -41.86 37.46
CA ALA A 21 -24.12 -42.49 36.20
C ALA A 21 -25.58 -42.20 35.86
N ASP A 22 -25.84 -41.86 34.60
CA ASP A 22 -27.14 -42.09 33.99
C ASP A 22 -27.00 -42.84 32.66
N GLN A 23 -27.80 -43.87 32.49
CA GLN A 23 -27.86 -44.77 31.37
C GLN A 23 -28.91 -44.31 30.38
N THR A 24 -28.51 -44.04 29.11
CA THR A 24 -29.38 -44.39 27.98
C THR A 24 -28.50 -44.58 26.73
N GLY A 25 -28.81 -45.65 25.97
CA GLY A 25 -27.97 -46.23 24.92
C GLY A 25 -28.00 -45.48 23.59
N GLY A 26 -26.96 -45.69 22.84
CA GLY A 26 -26.80 -45.28 21.46
C GLY A 26 -25.38 -45.43 20.92
N GLU A 27 -25.22 -46.37 20.06
CA GLU A 27 -24.21 -46.68 19.03
C GLU A 27 -22.70 -46.42 19.23
N TRP A 28 -21.93 -47.46 18.95
CA TRP A 28 -20.49 -47.61 19.09
C TRP A 28 -19.70 -46.83 18.01
N ALA A 29 -19.10 -45.73 18.37
CA ALA A 29 -17.94 -45.20 17.64
C ALA A 29 -16.64 -45.61 18.36
N SER A 30 -15.60 -45.99 17.60
CA SER A 30 -14.39 -46.62 18.15
C SER A 30 -13.66 -45.74 19.18
N GLU A 31 -13.15 -46.38 20.22
CA GLU A 31 -12.49 -45.78 21.40
C GLU A 31 -11.26 -44.93 21.05
N GLY A 32 -10.67 -45.13 19.86
CA GLY A 32 -9.52 -44.37 19.34
C GLY A 32 -9.87 -42.94 18.91
N GLU A 33 -11.03 -42.74 18.28
CA GLU A 33 -11.44 -41.40 17.81
C GLU A 33 -11.93 -40.47 18.93
N ARG A 34 -12.51 -41.04 19.99
CA ARG A 34 -12.93 -40.26 21.17
C ARG A 34 -11.75 -39.78 22.00
N LYS A 35 -10.71 -40.58 22.16
CA LYS A 35 -9.47 -40.16 22.86
C LYS A 35 -8.74 -39.08 22.10
N SER A 36 -8.69 -39.12 20.77
CA SER A 36 -8.04 -38.10 19.93
C SER A 36 -8.75 -36.72 20.02
N LYS A 37 -10.10 -36.70 19.97
CA LYS A 37 -10.87 -35.43 20.10
C LYS A 37 -10.85 -34.84 21.51
N TYR A 38 -10.76 -35.67 22.54
CA TYR A 38 -10.73 -35.20 23.93
C TYR A 38 -9.36 -34.65 24.33
N VAL A 39 -8.27 -35.26 23.87
CA VAL A 39 -6.90 -34.75 24.04
C VAL A 39 -6.71 -33.45 23.31
N SER A 40 -7.17 -33.32 22.05
CA SER A 40 -7.09 -32.08 21.25
C SER A 40 -7.87 -30.89 21.87
N ARG A 41 -9.04 -31.13 22.46
CA ARG A 41 -9.82 -30.07 23.13
C ARG A 41 -9.18 -29.61 24.45
N ARG A 42 -8.55 -30.51 25.21
CA ARG A 42 -7.89 -30.17 26.48
C ARG A 42 -6.57 -29.44 26.26
N GLU A 43 -5.79 -29.80 25.24
CA GLU A 43 -4.55 -29.12 24.86
C GLU A 43 -4.84 -27.69 24.35
N ASN A 44 -5.88 -27.49 23.55
CA ASN A 44 -6.28 -26.18 23.07
C ASN A 44 -6.80 -25.26 24.19
N SER A 45 -7.48 -25.81 25.22
CA SER A 45 -7.92 -25.04 26.39
C SER A 45 -6.71 -24.60 27.23
N VAL A 46 -5.76 -25.49 27.52
CA VAL A 46 -4.57 -25.18 28.33
C VAL A 46 -3.67 -24.15 27.63
N ILE A 47 -3.52 -24.22 26.30
CA ILE A 47 -2.76 -23.22 25.52
C ILE A 47 -3.46 -21.87 25.52
N LYS A 48 -4.79 -21.87 25.40
CA LYS A 48 -5.59 -20.63 25.43
C LYS A 48 -5.54 -19.94 26.79
N ASP A 49 -5.65 -20.71 27.86
CA ASP A 49 -5.59 -20.20 29.24
C ASP A 49 -4.18 -19.70 29.59
N ALA A 50 -3.13 -20.36 29.10
CA ALA A 50 -1.74 -19.91 29.24
C ALA A 50 -1.46 -18.61 28.47
N TYR A 51 -2.10 -18.43 27.30
CA TYR A 51 -1.95 -17.21 26.50
C TYR A 51 -2.67 -16.01 27.13
N VAL A 52 -3.87 -16.19 27.66
CA VAL A 52 -4.64 -15.17 28.38
C VAL A 52 -3.89 -14.75 29.65
N SER A 53 -3.43 -15.71 30.44
CA SER A 53 -2.64 -15.46 31.67
C SER A 53 -1.33 -14.72 31.39
N MET A 54 -0.66 -15.03 30.28
CA MET A 54 0.58 -14.36 29.88
C MET A 54 0.34 -12.92 29.40
N HIS A 55 -0.79 -12.66 28.76
CA HIS A 55 -1.18 -11.32 28.32
C HIS A 55 -1.54 -10.40 29.50
N GLU A 56 -2.27 -10.93 30.48
CA GLU A 56 -2.59 -10.23 31.73
C GLU A 56 -1.33 -9.93 32.57
N TRP A 57 -0.39 -10.87 32.58
CA TRP A 57 0.90 -10.70 33.27
C TRP A 57 1.77 -9.64 32.61
N MET A 58 1.82 -9.58 31.29
CA MET A 58 2.50 -8.54 30.54
C MET A 58 1.88 -7.15 30.76
N TYR A 59 0.56 -7.08 30.84
CA TYR A 59 -0.14 -5.84 31.12
C TYR A 59 0.19 -5.30 32.52
N MET A 60 0.23 -6.17 33.53
CA MET A 60 0.61 -5.78 34.90
C MET A 60 2.08 -5.33 35.00
N LEU A 61 3.00 -5.97 34.30
CA LEU A 61 4.42 -5.59 34.29
C LEU A 61 4.67 -4.28 33.54
N HIS A 62 3.89 -3.98 32.52
CA HIS A 62 3.93 -2.71 31.82
C HIS A 62 3.42 -1.56 32.73
N GLN A 63 2.39 -1.80 33.50
CA GLN A 63 1.89 -0.87 34.53
C GLN A 63 2.93 -0.63 35.64
N ALA A 64 3.79 -1.62 35.90
CA ALA A 64 4.87 -1.52 36.90
C ALA A 64 6.17 -0.85 36.39
N GLY A 65 6.15 -0.26 35.17
CA GLY A 65 7.25 0.54 34.64
C GLY A 65 8.45 -0.25 34.09
N TRP A 66 8.29 -1.52 33.73
CA TRP A 66 9.37 -2.35 33.16
C TRP A 66 9.61 -2.10 31.68
N HIS A 67 10.86 -1.95 31.30
CA HIS A 67 11.24 -1.67 29.91
C HIS A 67 10.96 -2.88 28.99
N ARG A 68 10.37 -2.65 27.83
CA ARG A 68 9.97 -3.66 26.82
C ARG A 68 11.08 -4.66 26.42
N ARG A 69 12.37 -4.25 26.44
CA ARG A 69 13.52 -5.12 26.14
C ARG A 69 13.80 -6.15 27.22
N SER A 70 13.60 -5.82 28.48
CA SER A 70 13.79 -6.75 29.61
C SER A 70 12.68 -7.80 29.66
N LEU A 71 11.45 -7.44 29.27
CA LEU A 71 10.32 -8.33 29.16
C LEU A 71 10.49 -9.36 28.03
N LEU A 72 11.02 -8.95 26.88
CA LEU A 72 11.32 -9.84 25.75
C LEU A 72 12.44 -10.86 26.07
N PHE A 73 13.42 -10.48 26.89
CA PHE A 73 14.49 -11.38 27.32
C PHE A 73 13.98 -12.45 28.29
N ILE A 74 13.15 -12.06 29.25
CA ILE A 74 12.52 -12.99 30.20
C ILE A 74 11.57 -13.95 29.46
N MET A 75 10.77 -13.47 28.49
CA MET A 75 9.93 -14.32 27.66
C MET A 75 10.71 -15.36 26.87
N LYS A 76 11.85 -14.98 26.27
CA LYS A 76 12.69 -15.94 25.53
C LYS A 76 13.22 -17.07 26.41
N GLN A 77 13.59 -16.77 27.64
CA GLN A 77 14.06 -17.80 28.59
C GLN A 77 12.91 -18.69 29.11
N THR A 78 11.76 -18.12 29.42
CA THR A 78 10.60 -18.87 29.93
C THR A 78 9.99 -19.81 28.87
N ILE A 79 9.93 -19.34 27.61
CA ILE A 79 9.41 -20.13 26.47
C ILE A 79 10.37 -21.28 26.11
N SER A 80 11.70 -21.10 26.26
CA SER A 80 12.68 -22.14 25.96
C SER A 80 12.74 -23.26 27.00
N SER A 81 12.16 -23.07 28.17
CA SER A 81 12.20 -24.03 29.29
C SER A 81 10.85 -24.72 29.58
N CYS A 82 9.80 -24.46 28.81
CA CYS A 82 8.49 -25.07 29.04
C CYS A 82 8.33 -26.42 28.30
N PRO A 83 8.15 -27.55 29.00
CA PRO A 83 8.06 -28.90 28.40
C PRO A 83 6.91 -29.08 27.40
N CYS A 84 5.80 -28.34 27.57
CA CYS A 84 4.65 -28.41 26.67
C CYS A 84 4.92 -27.77 25.30
N ILE A 85 5.86 -26.80 25.22
CA ILE A 85 6.25 -26.15 23.95
C ILE A 85 7.31 -26.96 23.21
N LEU A 86 8.16 -27.72 23.93
CA LEU A 86 9.15 -28.59 23.33
C LEU A 86 8.50 -29.81 22.63
N SER A 87 7.37 -30.32 23.12
CA SER A 87 6.61 -31.39 22.45
C SER A 87 5.90 -30.92 21.17
N ALA A 88 5.57 -29.65 21.04
CA ALA A 88 4.95 -29.08 19.85
C ALA A 88 5.97 -28.80 18.72
N ARG A 89 7.27 -28.65 19.01
CA ARG A 89 8.32 -28.46 17.99
C ARG A 89 8.56 -29.68 17.10
N GLY A 90 8.17 -30.90 17.55
CA GLY A 90 8.33 -32.13 16.79
C GLY A 90 7.24 -32.40 15.74
N ARG A 91 6.17 -31.67 15.74
CA ARG A 91 5.09 -31.76 14.73
C ARG A 91 4.92 -30.41 14.08
N GLY A 92 5.58 -30.16 12.97
CA GLY A 92 5.64 -28.97 12.13
C GLY A 92 4.44 -28.02 12.11
N PHE A 93 4.04 -27.48 13.24
CA PHE A 93 3.12 -26.35 13.31
C PHE A 93 3.89 -25.07 13.00
N SER A 94 4.09 -24.82 11.73
CA SER A 94 4.40 -23.51 11.22
C SER A 94 3.15 -22.64 11.41
N PHE A 95 3.18 -21.68 12.33
CA PHE A 95 2.26 -20.54 12.32
C PHE A 95 2.63 -19.62 11.14
N GLY A 96 2.58 -20.15 9.93
CA GLY A 96 2.73 -19.39 8.71
C GLY A 96 1.36 -18.92 8.27
N PHE A 97 1.13 -17.62 8.29
CA PHE A 97 0.14 -17.05 7.36
C PHE A 97 0.48 -17.58 5.97
N PRO A 98 -0.51 -18.02 5.16
CA PRO A 98 -0.24 -18.41 3.78
C PRO A 98 0.44 -17.21 3.12
N ARG A 99 1.71 -17.37 2.73
CA ARG A 99 2.48 -16.34 2.06
C ARG A 99 1.90 -16.22 0.67
N ALA A 100 1.53 -15.00 0.26
CA ALA A 100 1.20 -14.76 -1.12
C ALA A 100 2.47 -15.07 -1.95
N GLU A 101 2.41 -16.14 -2.75
CA GLU A 101 3.52 -16.57 -3.62
C GLU A 101 3.35 -16.01 -5.04
N ARG A 102 2.24 -15.34 -5.30
CA ARG A 102 1.86 -14.81 -6.61
C ARG A 102 1.29 -13.41 -6.47
N PHE A 103 1.55 -12.57 -7.47
CA PHE A 103 0.84 -11.33 -7.66
C PHE A 103 -0.50 -11.58 -8.36
N LEU A 104 -1.52 -10.77 -8.06
CA LEU A 104 -2.80 -10.80 -8.75
C LEU A 104 -2.78 -9.76 -9.87
N ILE A 105 -2.77 -10.21 -11.13
CA ILE A 105 -2.69 -9.33 -12.30
C ILE A 105 -4.01 -8.63 -12.61
N TYR A 106 -5.16 -9.28 -12.37
CA TYR A 106 -6.38 -8.88 -13.07
C TYR A 106 -7.55 -8.57 -12.16
N PHE A 107 -8.05 -7.35 -12.28
CA PHE A 107 -9.38 -6.96 -11.83
C PHE A 107 -10.47 -7.49 -12.76
N ILE A 108 -10.17 -7.62 -14.05
CA ILE A 108 -11.14 -7.91 -15.11
C ILE A 108 -10.76 -9.24 -15.78
N THR A 109 -11.28 -10.36 -15.29
CA THR A 109 -11.20 -11.63 -16.04
C THR A 109 -12.53 -11.96 -16.65
N LYS A 110 -12.55 -12.08 -18.01
CA LYS A 110 -13.62 -12.79 -18.72
C LYS A 110 -13.84 -14.15 -18.07
N LYS A 111 -15.09 -14.52 -17.80
CA LYS A 111 -15.44 -15.92 -17.59
C LYS A 111 -15.02 -16.69 -18.85
N LYS A 112 -14.16 -17.69 -18.71
CA LYS A 112 -13.75 -18.56 -19.81
C LYS A 112 -15.01 -19.22 -20.37
N GLY A 113 -15.51 -18.76 -21.55
CA GLY A 113 -16.66 -19.35 -22.24
C GLY A 113 -17.81 -18.41 -22.64
N GLU A 114 -17.80 -17.15 -22.26
CA GLU A 114 -18.79 -16.18 -22.75
C GLU A 114 -18.25 -15.44 -23.98
N GLN A 115 -18.79 -15.80 -25.17
CA GLN A 115 -18.73 -14.99 -26.36
C GLN A 115 -19.78 -13.88 -26.21
N ASP A 116 -19.42 -12.76 -25.62
CA ASP A 116 -20.21 -11.55 -25.72
C ASP A 116 -19.33 -10.34 -25.95
N ASN A 117 -19.81 -9.42 -26.79
CA ASN A 117 -19.20 -8.20 -27.26
C ASN A 117 -19.00 -7.12 -26.18
N ASP A 118 -18.97 -7.48 -24.92
CA ASP A 118 -18.65 -6.58 -23.81
C ASP A 118 -17.13 -6.69 -23.50
N SER A 119 -16.33 -6.12 -24.40
CA SER A 119 -14.89 -6.06 -24.26
C SER A 119 -14.51 -5.01 -23.21
N ARG A 120 -14.53 -5.38 -21.94
CA ARG A 120 -13.86 -4.63 -20.86
C ARG A 120 -12.34 -4.88 -20.87
N ASP A 121 -11.77 -4.91 -22.08
CA ASP A 121 -10.33 -4.88 -22.24
C ASP A 121 -9.87 -3.46 -21.87
N LYS A 122 -8.80 -3.35 -21.07
CA LYS A 122 -8.23 -2.03 -20.76
C LYS A 122 -7.84 -1.34 -22.07
N ASP A 123 -8.11 -0.05 -22.14
CA ASP A 123 -7.62 0.78 -23.23
C ASP A 123 -6.08 0.68 -23.33
N PRO A 124 -5.51 0.43 -24.51
CA PRO A 124 -4.07 0.25 -24.67
C PRO A 124 -3.31 1.56 -24.45
N LEU A 125 -2.04 1.44 -24.08
CA LEU A 125 -1.11 2.56 -24.18
C LEU A 125 -0.85 2.86 -25.65
N LEU A 126 -0.90 4.14 -26.06
CA LEU A 126 -0.72 4.55 -27.44
C LEU A 126 0.62 5.25 -27.66
N ASN A 127 1.21 4.99 -28.82
CA ASN A 127 2.31 5.78 -29.35
C ASN A 127 1.79 7.18 -29.74
N PRO A 128 2.31 8.28 -29.18
CA PRO A 128 1.76 9.62 -29.41
C PRO A 128 1.91 10.10 -30.87
N GLY A 129 2.90 9.58 -31.61
CA GLY A 129 3.14 9.96 -33.00
C GLY A 129 2.25 9.23 -34.00
N THR A 130 1.84 8.00 -33.68
CA THR A 130 1.05 7.15 -34.61
C THR A 130 -0.37 6.89 -34.14
N LEU A 131 -0.67 7.16 -32.86
CA LEU A 131 -1.93 6.84 -32.16
C LEU A 131 -2.30 5.35 -32.22
N LYS A 132 -1.32 4.47 -32.42
CA LYS A 132 -1.51 3.01 -32.41
C LYS A 132 -1.09 2.44 -31.05
N PRO A 133 -1.65 1.28 -30.67
CA PRO A 133 -1.18 0.56 -29.50
C PRO A 133 0.33 0.33 -29.52
N LEU A 134 0.99 0.56 -28.39
CA LEU A 134 2.43 0.35 -28.25
C LEU A 134 2.78 -1.12 -28.34
N THR A 135 3.85 -1.39 -29.05
CA THR A 135 4.47 -2.71 -29.14
C THR A 135 5.38 -2.98 -27.94
N ALA A 136 5.66 -4.26 -27.67
CA ALA A 136 6.64 -4.64 -26.65
C ALA A 136 8.03 -4.06 -26.94
N GLN A 137 8.41 -3.91 -28.23
CA GLN A 137 9.69 -3.33 -28.60
C GLN A 137 9.79 -1.84 -28.24
N GLU A 138 8.72 -1.06 -28.47
CA GLU A 138 8.67 0.36 -28.12
C GLU A 138 8.72 0.56 -26.59
N LEU A 139 7.96 -0.23 -25.83
CA LEU A 139 8.02 -0.20 -24.37
C LEU A 139 9.37 -0.66 -23.82
N GLY A 140 10.04 -1.63 -24.48
CA GLY A 140 11.36 -2.15 -24.11
C GLY A 140 12.49 -1.12 -24.25
N ALA A 141 12.28 -0.04 -25.01
CA ALA A 141 13.20 1.09 -25.01
C ALA A 141 13.23 1.84 -23.67
N VAL A 142 12.12 1.82 -22.93
CA VAL A 142 11.94 2.55 -21.66
C VAL A 142 12.07 1.63 -20.45
N PHE A 143 11.42 0.46 -20.47
CA PHE A 143 11.34 -0.49 -19.36
C PHE A 143 12.16 -1.74 -19.59
N CYS A 144 12.51 -2.48 -18.53
CA CYS A 144 13.10 -3.80 -18.68
C CYS A 144 12.05 -4.83 -19.15
N ASP A 145 12.53 -5.91 -19.78
CA ASP A 145 11.70 -6.87 -20.54
C ASP A 145 10.59 -7.50 -19.71
N GLU A 146 10.87 -7.90 -18.47
CA GLU A 146 9.84 -8.50 -17.61
C GLU A 146 8.74 -7.50 -17.22
N LEU A 147 9.10 -6.22 -17.04
CA LEU A 147 8.10 -5.17 -16.77
C LEU A 147 7.22 -4.89 -17.99
N VAL A 148 7.80 -4.96 -19.20
CA VAL A 148 7.03 -4.87 -20.45
C VAL A 148 6.05 -6.02 -20.57
N LYS A 149 6.52 -7.25 -20.32
CA LYS A 149 5.67 -8.43 -20.33
C LYS A 149 4.49 -8.29 -19.34
N GLN A 150 4.78 -7.89 -18.09
CA GLN A 150 3.75 -7.70 -17.07
C GLN A 150 2.78 -6.55 -17.37
N GLU A 151 3.22 -5.49 -18.07
CA GLU A 151 2.37 -4.39 -18.48
C GLU A 151 1.38 -4.80 -19.58
N LEU A 152 1.83 -5.65 -20.51
CA LEU A 152 1.05 -6.08 -21.67
C LEU A 152 0.26 -7.38 -21.43
N ASP A 153 0.54 -8.10 -20.35
CA ASP A 153 -0.14 -9.34 -20.03
C ASP A 153 -1.61 -9.06 -19.66
N ASN A 154 -2.52 -9.68 -20.40
CA ASN A 154 -3.96 -9.62 -20.20
C ASN A 154 -4.63 -11.03 -20.15
N GLU A 155 -3.81 -12.10 -20.07
CA GLU A 155 -4.28 -13.48 -20.06
C GLU A 155 -4.15 -14.13 -18.67
N ASP A 156 -3.02 -13.93 -18.01
CA ASP A 156 -2.70 -14.59 -16.75
C ASP A 156 -3.37 -13.87 -15.56
N ARG A 157 -4.15 -14.59 -14.76
CA ARG A 157 -4.74 -14.05 -13.53
C ARG A 157 -3.72 -13.84 -12.43
N TYR A 158 -2.69 -14.66 -12.37
CA TYR A 158 -1.66 -14.64 -11.33
C TYR A 158 -0.28 -14.81 -11.94
N ILE A 159 0.66 -13.93 -11.57
CA ILE A 159 2.09 -14.09 -11.87
C ILE A 159 2.83 -14.59 -10.61
N GLU A 160 3.66 -15.61 -10.76
CA GLU A 160 4.49 -16.11 -9.66
C GLU A 160 5.53 -15.06 -9.25
N ILE A 161 5.65 -14.84 -7.93
CA ILE A 161 6.70 -13.97 -7.38
C ILE A 161 8.02 -14.75 -7.34
N PRO A 162 9.09 -14.33 -8.04
CA PRO A 162 10.39 -14.97 -7.99
C PRO A 162 10.89 -15.20 -6.57
N LYS A 163 11.53 -16.36 -6.35
CA LYS A 163 12.02 -16.75 -5.03
C LYS A 163 12.85 -15.66 -4.35
N LYS A 164 13.72 -14.97 -5.10
CA LYS A 164 14.59 -13.92 -4.56
C LYS A 164 13.80 -12.72 -4.06
N ILE A 165 12.74 -12.30 -4.76
CA ILE A 165 11.82 -11.25 -4.31
C ILE A 165 11.09 -11.72 -3.04
N ARG A 166 10.59 -12.97 -3.00
CA ARG A 166 9.96 -13.55 -1.80
C ARG A 166 10.90 -13.56 -0.59
N ASP A 167 12.20 -13.80 -0.81
CA ASP A 167 13.18 -13.77 0.27
C ASP A 167 13.39 -12.35 0.81
N PHE A 168 13.39 -11.31 -0.02
CA PHE A 168 13.37 -9.92 0.43
C PHE A 168 12.08 -9.58 1.20
N TYR A 169 10.93 -10.03 0.72
CA TYR A 169 9.65 -9.80 1.38
C TYR A 169 9.60 -10.37 2.80
N LYS A 170 10.29 -11.45 3.10
CA LYS A 170 10.37 -12.03 4.45
C LYS A 170 10.92 -11.09 5.51
N MET A 171 11.62 -10.02 5.13
CA MET A 171 12.17 -9.03 6.07
C MET A 171 11.07 -8.17 6.71
N TYR A 172 9.92 -7.97 6.03
CA TYR A 172 8.88 -7.05 6.49
C TYR A 172 7.44 -7.49 6.20
N ARG A 173 7.25 -8.62 5.50
CA ARG A 173 5.93 -9.17 5.19
C ARG A 173 5.69 -10.50 5.91
N PRO A 174 4.41 -10.85 6.20
CA PRO A 174 3.21 -10.04 5.93
C PRO A 174 3.18 -8.74 6.73
N SER A 175 2.73 -7.66 6.11
CA SER A 175 2.53 -6.39 6.83
C SER A 175 1.32 -6.49 7.76
N PRO A 176 1.30 -5.74 8.90
CA PRO A 176 0.23 -5.86 9.87
C PRO A 176 -1.15 -5.47 9.32
N LEU A 177 -2.16 -6.28 9.60
CA LEU A 177 -3.57 -5.90 9.57
C LEU A 177 -4.03 -5.69 11.01
N VAL A 178 -4.47 -4.50 11.35
CA VAL A 178 -4.74 -4.09 12.73
C VAL A 178 -6.16 -3.55 12.85
N ARG A 179 -6.87 -3.90 13.93
CA ARG A 179 -8.13 -3.26 14.29
C ARG A 179 -7.86 -2.04 15.16
N ALA A 180 -8.46 -0.91 14.78
CA ALA A 180 -8.25 0.40 15.41
C ALA A 180 -9.18 0.58 16.64
N TYR A 181 -9.05 -0.28 17.65
CA TYR A 181 -9.92 -0.25 18.84
C TYR A 181 -9.92 1.11 19.56
N CYS A 182 -8.76 1.75 19.69
CA CYS A 182 -8.66 3.04 20.36
C CYS A 182 -9.33 4.15 19.55
N LEU A 183 -9.30 4.07 18.23
CA LEU A 183 -9.99 5.01 17.36
C LEU A 183 -11.52 4.79 17.42
N GLU A 184 -11.98 3.53 17.37
CA GLU A 184 -13.40 3.17 17.51
C GLU A 184 -13.98 3.72 18.84
N GLU A 185 -13.28 3.49 19.96
CA GLU A 185 -13.64 3.99 21.29
C GLU A 185 -13.66 5.52 21.32
N LYS A 186 -12.63 6.18 20.77
CA LYS A 186 -12.54 7.64 20.71
C LYS A 186 -13.69 8.26 19.93
N LEU A 187 -14.11 7.65 18.83
CA LEU A 187 -15.22 8.11 17.99
C LEU A 187 -16.59 7.74 18.58
N GLN A 188 -16.63 6.77 19.48
CA GLN A 188 -17.88 6.19 20.03
C GLN A 188 -18.79 5.70 18.89
N THR A 189 -18.23 4.99 17.92
CA THR A 189 -18.91 4.48 16.75
C THR A 189 -19.20 2.99 16.89
N PRO A 190 -20.30 2.46 16.33
CA PRO A 190 -20.51 1.01 16.18
C PRO A 190 -19.65 0.39 15.07
N ALA A 191 -19.03 1.20 14.21
CA ALA A 191 -18.18 0.71 13.13
C ALA A 191 -16.96 -0.05 13.65
N LYS A 192 -16.57 -1.12 12.94
CA LYS A 192 -15.31 -1.84 13.14
C LYS A 192 -14.29 -1.32 12.14
N ILE A 193 -13.19 -0.72 12.62
CA ILE A 193 -12.20 -0.06 11.78
C ILE A 193 -10.93 -0.90 11.73
N TYR A 194 -10.47 -1.25 10.52
CA TYR A 194 -9.22 -1.99 10.28
C TYR A 194 -8.30 -1.19 9.38
N TYR A 195 -6.98 -1.30 9.61
CA TYR A 195 -5.99 -0.73 8.70
C TYR A 195 -4.91 -1.73 8.34
N LYS A 196 -4.51 -1.71 7.06
CA LYS A 196 -3.36 -2.46 6.55
C LYS A 196 -2.13 -1.57 6.60
N PHE A 197 -1.19 -1.87 7.50
CA PHE A 197 -0.04 -0.99 7.79
C PHE A 197 1.15 -1.33 6.92
N GLU A 198 1.29 -0.66 5.79
CA GLU A 198 2.39 -0.78 4.84
C GLU A 198 3.61 0.11 5.17
N GLY A 199 3.49 1.04 6.11
CA GLY A 199 4.60 1.84 6.62
C GLY A 199 5.54 1.08 7.57
N ASN A 200 5.23 -0.17 7.91
CA ASN A 200 6.00 -1.00 8.84
C ASN A 200 7.19 -1.69 8.16
N ASN A 201 8.01 -0.94 7.46
CA ASN A 201 9.27 -1.38 6.88
C ASN A 201 10.29 -0.24 6.90
N THR A 202 11.55 -0.53 6.59
CA THR A 202 12.65 0.45 6.68
C THR A 202 12.57 1.58 5.67
N SER A 203 11.88 1.40 4.53
CA SER A 203 11.62 2.50 3.60
C SER A 203 10.47 3.40 4.05
N GLY A 204 9.67 2.95 5.01
CA GLY A 204 8.53 3.65 5.59
C GLY A 204 7.28 3.71 4.72
N SER A 205 7.16 2.90 3.65
CA SER A 205 5.96 2.91 2.79
C SER A 205 5.75 1.62 1.99
N HIS A 206 4.52 1.46 1.44
CA HIS A 206 4.13 0.38 0.52
C HIS A 206 5.02 0.29 -0.73
N LYS A 207 5.68 1.38 -1.12
CA LYS A 207 6.43 1.45 -2.38
C LYS A 207 7.57 0.44 -2.46
N LEU A 208 8.09 -0.03 -1.31
CA LEU A 208 9.13 -1.04 -1.26
C LEU A 208 8.72 -2.36 -1.94
N ASN A 209 7.42 -2.70 -1.95
CA ASN A 209 6.92 -3.90 -2.61
C ASN A 209 7.26 -3.92 -4.10
N SER A 210 6.97 -2.81 -4.79
CA SER A 210 7.26 -2.67 -6.22
C SER A 210 8.73 -2.35 -6.48
N ALA A 211 9.39 -1.57 -5.62
CA ALA A 211 10.79 -1.19 -5.79
C ALA A 211 11.71 -2.43 -5.83
N ILE A 212 11.50 -3.39 -4.93
CA ILE A 212 12.26 -4.64 -4.91
C ILE A 212 12.02 -5.46 -6.17
N ALA A 213 10.76 -5.54 -6.64
CA ALA A 213 10.43 -6.29 -7.85
C ALA A 213 11.07 -5.67 -9.09
N GLN A 214 10.90 -4.37 -9.31
CA GLN A 214 11.44 -3.66 -10.46
C GLN A 214 12.99 -3.67 -10.49
N ALA A 215 13.63 -3.42 -9.35
CA ALA A 215 15.08 -3.50 -9.25
C ALA A 215 15.61 -4.93 -9.48
N PHE A 216 14.88 -5.96 -9.00
CA PHE A 216 15.24 -7.35 -9.26
C PHE A 216 15.18 -7.68 -10.75
N TYR A 217 14.11 -7.31 -11.45
CA TYR A 217 13.99 -7.57 -12.88
C TYR A 217 15.02 -6.80 -13.72
N ALA A 218 15.33 -5.57 -13.34
CA ALA A 218 16.41 -4.80 -13.96
C ALA A 218 17.78 -5.49 -13.80
N LYS A 219 18.10 -5.99 -12.60
CA LYS A 219 19.33 -6.74 -12.33
C LYS A 219 19.38 -8.08 -13.06
N ASP A 220 18.26 -8.80 -13.11
CA ASP A 220 18.16 -10.10 -13.77
C ASP A 220 18.37 -10.00 -15.28
N GLN A 221 17.93 -8.89 -15.89
CA GLN A 221 18.23 -8.55 -17.29
C GLN A 221 19.69 -8.13 -17.52
N GLY A 222 20.50 -7.91 -16.49
CA GLY A 222 21.90 -7.50 -16.58
C GLY A 222 22.09 -5.99 -16.76
N LEU A 223 21.12 -5.16 -16.39
CA LEU A 223 21.24 -3.71 -16.43
C LEU A 223 22.28 -3.21 -15.43
N LYS A 224 22.91 -2.07 -15.74
CA LYS A 224 23.87 -1.36 -14.86
C LYS A 224 23.15 -0.56 -13.79
N GLY A 225 22.00 0.01 -14.14
CA GLY A 225 21.25 0.86 -13.25
C GLY A 225 19.86 1.21 -13.75
N VAL A 226 19.16 1.98 -12.92
CA VAL A 226 17.82 2.46 -13.20
C VAL A 226 17.71 3.97 -12.97
N THR A 227 16.80 4.59 -13.70
CA THR A 227 16.40 6.00 -13.49
C THR A 227 14.95 6.06 -13.01
N THR A 228 14.61 7.08 -12.26
CA THR A 228 13.24 7.24 -11.77
C THR A 228 12.92 8.67 -11.35
N GLU A 229 11.63 8.94 -11.27
CA GLU A 229 11.06 10.11 -10.61
C GLU A 229 10.80 9.84 -9.13
N THR A 230 10.59 10.89 -8.34
CA THR A 230 9.95 10.78 -7.03
C THR A 230 9.26 12.08 -6.63
N GLY A 231 8.00 12.00 -6.18
CA GLY A 231 7.24 13.12 -5.65
C GLY A 231 7.70 13.51 -4.25
N ALA A 232 7.13 12.88 -3.23
CA ALA A 232 7.48 13.11 -1.82
C ALA A 232 8.82 12.50 -1.37
N GLY A 233 9.49 11.73 -2.22
CA GLY A 233 10.71 10.99 -1.89
C GLY A 233 10.47 9.56 -1.37
N GLN A 234 9.23 9.14 -1.15
CA GLN A 234 8.92 7.77 -0.68
C GLN A 234 9.33 6.70 -1.68
N TRP A 235 9.04 6.94 -2.97
CA TRP A 235 9.43 6.03 -4.03
C TRP A 235 10.96 5.99 -4.21
N GLY A 236 11.59 7.17 -4.32
CA GLY A 236 13.05 7.25 -4.41
C GLY A 236 13.76 6.57 -3.25
N THR A 237 13.27 6.73 -2.01
CA THR A 237 13.80 6.02 -0.83
C THR A 237 13.70 4.50 -0.96
N ALA A 238 12.53 3.99 -1.36
CA ALA A 238 12.30 2.56 -1.52
C ALA A 238 13.16 1.96 -2.64
N LEU A 239 13.26 2.66 -3.78
CA LEU A 239 14.05 2.22 -4.91
C LEU A 239 15.57 2.28 -4.61
N SER A 240 16.05 3.35 -3.99
CA SER A 240 17.46 3.46 -3.59
C SER A 240 17.88 2.31 -2.67
N MET A 241 17.01 1.94 -1.72
CA MET A 241 17.21 0.79 -0.86
C MET A 241 17.25 -0.53 -1.65
N ALA A 242 16.31 -0.73 -2.58
CA ALA A 242 16.26 -1.93 -3.42
C ALA A 242 17.48 -2.04 -4.33
N CYS A 243 17.92 -0.94 -4.95
CA CYS A 243 19.11 -0.89 -5.77
C CYS A 243 20.39 -1.18 -4.97
N SER A 244 20.49 -0.67 -3.74
CA SER A 244 21.59 -0.97 -2.83
C SER A 244 21.69 -2.48 -2.52
N TYR A 245 20.56 -3.18 -2.31
CA TYR A 245 20.55 -4.63 -2.10
C TYR A 245 20.99 -5.44 -3.33
N LEU A 246 20.79 -4.88 -4.52
CA LEU A 246 20.97 -5.58 -5.78
C LEU A 246 22.22 -5.10 -6.53
N ASP A 247 22.99 -4.19 -5.96
CA ASP A 247 24.17 -3.59 -6.59
C ASP A 247 23.82 -3.02 -7.98
N LEU A 248 22.88 -2.05 -7.99
CA LEU A 248 22.45 -1.29 -9.16
C LEU A 248 22.66 0.20 -8.91
N ASP A 249 23.11 0.91 -9.93
CA ASP A 249 23.07 2.37 -9.93
C ASP A 249 21.63 2.89 -9.87
N CYS A 250 21.39 3.94 -9.10
CA CYS A 250 20.08 4.56 -8.95
C CYS A 250 20.15 6.06 -9.18
N ILE A 251 19.46 6.56 -10.23
CA ILE A 251 19.36 7.98 -10.56
C ILE A 251 17.94 8.45 -10.31
N VAL A 252 17.76 9.42 -9.40
CA VAL A 252 16.46 9.89 -8.95
C VAL A 252 16.26 11.36 -9.28
N PHE A 253 15.20 11.69 -10.01
CA PHE A 253 14.71 13.05 -10.19
C PHE A 253 13.60 13.32 -9.19
N MET A 254 13.83 14.23 -8.25
CA MET A 254 12.89 14.54 -7.17
C MET A 254 12.20 15.87 -7.44
N VAL A 255 10.87 15.91 -7.37
CA VAL A 255 10.09 17.15 -7.52
C VAL A 255 10.67 18.27 -6.67
N LYS A 256 11.00 19.41 -7.27
CA LYS A 256 11.78 20.52 -6.69
C LYS A 256 11.25 20.99 -5.35
N CYS A 257 9.96 21.27 -5.22
CA CYS A 257 9.39 21.69 -3.94
C CYS A 257 9.53 20.62 -2.85
N SER A 258 9.43 19.34 -3.18
CA SER A 258 9.64 18.25 -2.22
C SER A 258 11.11 18.04 -1.87
N TYR A 259 12.02 18.26 -2.83
CA TYR A 259 13.47 18.23 -2.60
C TYR A 259 13.89 19.24 -1.53
N GLU A 260 13.24 20.42 -1.52
CA GLU A 260 13.46 21.47 -0.53
C GLU A 260 12.75 21.19 0.80
N GLN A 261 11.50 20.75 0.75
CA GLN A 261 10.64 20.53 1.94
C GLN A 261 10.99 19.26 2.73
N LYS A 262 11.66 18.28 2.11
CA LYS A 262 11.91 16.97 2.70
C LYS A 262 13.40 16.58 2.66
N PRO A 263 14.29 17.36 3.29
CA PRO A 263 15.73 17.16 3.19
C PRO A 263 16.19 15.78 3.69
N PHE A 264 15.56 15.23 4.73
CA PHE A 264 15.94 13.92 5.28
C PHE A 264 15.67 12.77 4.31
N ARG A 265 14.63 12.81 3.50
CA ARG A 265 14.41 11.79 2.46
C ARG A 265 15.51 11.81 1.40
N ARG A 266 15.95 12.99 1.00
CA ARG A 266 17.08 13.15 0.09
C ARG A 266 18.37 12.53 0.66
N GLU A 267 18.66 12.79 1.93
CA GLU A 267 19.86 12.24 2.58
C GLU A 267 19.76 10.71 2.75
N VAL A 268 18.59 10.15 3.01
CA VAL A 268 18.39 8.69 3.04
C VAL A 268 18.67 8.06 1.68
N MET A 269 18.14 8.65 0.59
CA MET A 269 18.44 8.16 -0.77
C MET A 269 19.94 8.18 -1.09
N ARG A 270 20.64 9.27 -0.74
CA ARG A 270 22.09 9.40 -0.89
C ARG A 270 22.85 8.40 -0.04
N THR A 271 22.39 8.14 1.17
CA THR A 271 22.99 7.14 2.07
C THR A 271 22.90 5.73 1.50
N TYR A 272 21.84 5.41 0.75
CA TYR A 272 21.70 4.17 -0.02
C TYR A 272 22.45 4.19 -1.37
N GLY A 273 23.21 5.25 -1.68
CA GLY A 273 24.05 5.34 -2.87
C GLY A 273 23.38 5.94 -4.11
N ALA A 274 22.13 6.40 -4.02
CA ALA A 274 21.46 7.04 -5.14
C ALA A 274 21.96 8.47 -5.39
N SER A 275 22.02 8.87 -6.67
CA SER A 275 22.12 10.27 -7.06
C SER A 275 20.73 10.90 -7.08
N VAL A 276 20.57 12.10 -6.49
CA VAL A 276 19.27 12.76 -6.38
C VAL A 276 19.36 14.18 -6.90
N THR A 277 18.58 14.48 -7.94
CA THR A 277 18.53 15.79 -8.62
C THR A 277 17.15 16.43 -8.44
N PRO A 278 17.03 17.73 -8.09
CA PRO A 278 15.75 18.43 -8.09
C PRO A 278 15.22 18.58 -9.51
N SER A 279 13.92 18.33 -9.74
CA SER A 279 13.27 18.39 -11.05
C SER A 279 12.15 19.46 -11.09
N PRO A 280 12.08 20.26 -12.18
CA PRO A 280 12.94 20.23 -13.35
C PRO A 280 14.34 20.81 -13.09
N SER A 281 15.33 20.28 -13.83
CA SER A 281 16.75 20.63 -13.71
C SER A 281 17.33 21.14 -15.03
N ASP A 282 18.53 21.70 -14.98
CA ASP A 282 19.32 22.07 -16.15
C ASP A 282 20.20 20.94 -16.70
N THR A 283 20.16 19.76 -16.07
CA THR A 283 20.99 18.61 -16.44
C THR A 283 20.47 17.83 -17.64
N THR A 284 19.18 17.94 -17.94
CA THR A 284 18.51 17.29 -19.08
C THR A 284 18.03 18.31 -20.10
N GLU A 285 17.78 17.89 -21.34
CA GLU A 285 17.23 18.76 -22.38
C GLU A 285 15.77 19.14 -22.08
N VAL A 286 14.95 18.15 -21.72
CA VAL A 286 13.55 18.35 -21.37
C VAL A 286 13.41 19.21 -20.11
N GLY A 287 14.31 19.06 -19.13
CA GLY A 287 14.31 19.88 -17.92
C GLY A 287 14.59 21.36 -18.23
N ARG A 288 15.61 21.64 -19.09
CA ARG A 288 15.89 23.01 -19.54
C ARG A 288 14.72 23.62 -20.30
N LYS A 289 14.04 22.86 -21.16
CA LYS A 289 12.85 23.31 -21.88
C LYS A 289 11.72 23.69 -20.91
N ILE A 290 11.40 22.81 -19.95
CA ILE A 290 10.36 23.08 -18.94
C ILE A 290 10.71 24.33 -18.12
N LEU A 291 11.97 24.50 -17.71
CA LEU A 291 12.41 25.69 -16.96
C LEU A 291 12.29 26.99 -17.79
N ALA A 292 12.50 26.91 -19.11
CA ALA A 292 12.34 28.05 -20.01
C ALA A 292 10.87 28.42 -20.22
N GLU A 293 9.99 27.42 -20.37
CA GLU A 293 8.55 27.62 -20.55
C GLU A 293 7.83 28.04 -19.25
N HIS A 294 8.31 27.56 -18.10
CA HIS A 294 7.71 27.80 -16.78
C HIS A 294 8.76 28.32 -15.78
N PRO A 295 9.27 29.56 -15.92
CA PRO A 295 10.23 30.12 -14.99
C PRO A 295 9.69 30.16 -13.58
N GLY A 296 10.47 29.65 -12.61
CA GLY A 296 10.05 29.63 -11.20
C GLY A 296 9.12 28.49 -10.81
N THR A 297 8.85 27.53 -11.70
CA THR A 297 8.03 26.35 -11.38
C THR A 297 8.52 25.60 -10.15
N THR A 298 7.58 25.10 -9.34
CA THR A 298 7.84 24.23 -8.19
C THR A 298 8.07 22.78 -8.59
N GLY A 299 7.92 22.47 -9.89
CA GLY A 299 7.98 21.13 -10.44
C GLY A 299 6.73 20.28 -10.19
N SER A 300 6.60 19.24 -10.98
CA SER A 300 5.56 18.22 -10.86
C SER A 300 6.15 16.83 -10.99
N LEU A 301 5.35 15.82 -10.68
CA LEU A 301 5.77 14.43 -10.93
C LEU A 301 5.98 14.20 -12.44
N GLY A 302 5.14 14.81 -13.29
CA GLY A 302 5.29 14.74 -14.75
C GLY A 302 6.62 15.31 -15.25
N CYS A 303 7.11 16.42 -14.69
CA CYS A 303 8.45 16.96 -15.00
C CYS A 303 9.56 15.94 -14.67
N ALA A 304 9.49 15.35 -13.47
CA ALA A 304 10.50 14.41 -13.02
C ALA A 304 10.48 13.09 -13.82
N ILE A 305 9.31 12.65 -14.29
CA ILE A 305 9.17 11.51 -15.21
C ILE A 305 9.89 11.81 -16.52
N SER A 306 9.63 12.97 -17.12
CA SER A 306 10.25 13.36 -18.40
C SER A 306 11.78 13.29 -18.34
N GLU A 307 12.39 13.86 -17.29
CA GLU A 307 13.85 13.86 -17.11
C GLU A 307 14.40 12.43 -16.86
N ALA A 308 13.69 11.62 -16.06
CA ALA A 308 14.11 10.26 -15.78
C ALA A 308 14.07 9.36 -17.04
N VAL A 309 13.04 9.54 -17.89
CA VAL A 309 12.91 8.80 -19.17
C VAL A 309 13.97 9.25 -20.16
N GLU A 310 14.25 10.56 -20.30
CA GLU A 310 15.33 11.07 -21.15
C GLU A 310 16.67 10.42 -20.78
N VAL A 311 17.02 10.37 -19.50
CA VAL A 311 18.27 9.76 -19.04
C VAL A 311 18.28 8.24 -19.28
N ALA A 312 17.14 7.55 -19.06
CA ALA A 312 17.05 6.11 -19.28
C ALA A 312 17.29 5.73 -20.75
N THR A 313 16.66 6.47 -21.66
CA THR A 313 16.75 6.20 -23.11
C THR A 313 18.07 6.67 -23.72
N GLY A 314 18.69 7.69 -23.15
CA GLY A 314 19.99 8.23 -23.60
C GLY A 314 21.22 7.51 -23.02
N ARG A 315 21.06 6.57 -22.06
CA ARG A 315 22.19 5.94 -21.36
C ARG A 315 22.17 4.42 -21.50
N GLU A 316 23.19 3.87 -22.12
CA GLU A 316 23.30 2.42 -22.33
C GLU A 316 23.37 1.63 -21.01
N GLY A 317 22.57 0.57 -20.91
CA GLY A 317 22.47 -0.28 -19.72
C GLY A 317 21.57 0.28 -18.63
N TYR A 318 20.80 1.34 -18.90
CA TYR A 318 19.81 1.90 -17.98
C TYR A 318 18.40 1.73 -18.51
N ARG A 319 17.44 1.61 -17.60
CA ARG A 319 16.00 1.64 -17.89
C ARG A 319 15.30 2.47 -16.84
N TYR A 320 14.14 3.01 -17.22
CA TYR A 320 13.25 3.71 -16.34
C TYR A 320 12.41 2.74 -15.50
N VAL A 321 12.18 3.07 -14.26
CA VAL A 321 11.26 2.40 -13.33
C VAL A 321 10.40 3.44 -12.62
N LEU A 322 9.15 3.08 -12.29
CA LEU A 322 8.19 4.05 -11.78
C LEU A 322 7.44 3.58 -10.53
N GLY A 323 7.04 4.55 -9.70
CA GLY A 323 6.46 4.30 -8.39
C GLY A 323 4.95 4.13 -8.34
N SER A 324 4.22 4.28 -9.47
CA SER A 324 2.75 4.19 -9.52
C SER A 324 2.25 4.13 -10.97
N VAL A 325 0.94 4.23 -11.17
CA VAL A 325 0.19 4.42 -12.43
C VAL A 325 0.04 3.16 -13.26
N LEU A 326 1.10 2.57 -13.80
CA LEU A 326 1.05 1.46 -14.73
C LEU A 326 0.63 0.13 -14.06
N ASN A 327 0.12 -0.80 -14.88
CA ASN A 327 -0.43 -2.06 -14.39
C ASN A 327 0.60 -2.93 -13.69
N GLN A 328 1.83 -2.99 -14.20
CA GLN A 328 2.93 -3.69 -13.55
C GLN A 328 3.15 -3.23 -12.10
N VAL A 329 2.98 -1.94 -11.82
CA VAL A 329 3.12 -1.42 -10.44
C VAL A 329 1.93 -1.80 -9.59
N VAL A 330 0.70 -1.70 -10.13
CA VAL A 330 -0.52 -2.16 -9.44
C VAL A 330 -0.44 -3.66 -9.14
N LEU A 331 0.07 -4.45 -10.09
CA LEU A 331 0.35 -5.87 -9.94
C LEU A 331 1.27 -6.14 -8.74
N HIS A 332 2.42 -5.48 -8.65
CA HIS A 332 3.34 -5.66 -7.52
C HIS A 332 2.71 -5.26 -6.19
N GLN A 333 1.83 -4.26 -6.18
CA GLN A 333 1.11 -3.83 -4.97
C GLN A 333 -0.04 -4.77 -4.60
N SER A 334 -0.49 -5.68 -5.46
CA SER A 334 -1.58 -6.62 -5.17
C SER A 334 -1.31 -7.53 -3.97
N ILE A 335 -0.04 -7.71 -3.60
CA ILE A 335 0.36 -8.43 -2.38
C ILE A 335 -0.28 -7.83 -1.12
N ILE A 336 -0.55 -6.51 -1.10
CA ILE A 336 -1.24 -5.81 0.00
C ILE A 336 -2.63 -6.40 0.19
N GLY A 337 -3.42 -6.44 -0.88
CA GLY A 337 -4.79 -6.96 -0.89
C GLY A 337 -4.84 -8.46 -0.63
N LEU A 338 -3.97 -9.24 -1.27
CA LEU A 338 -3.91 -10.69 -1.10
C LEU A 338 -3.63 -11.11 0.35
N GLU A 339 -2.68 -10.46 1.02
CA GLU A 339 -2.43 -10.70 2.45
C GLU A 339 -3.60 -10.24 3.32
N THR A 340 -4.19 -9.08 2.99
CA THR A 340 -5.35 -8.54 3.72
C THR A 340 -6.55 -9.48 3.61
N LYS A 341 -6.91 -9.90 2.40
CA LYS A 341 -8.01 -10.85 2.14
C LYS A 341 -7.78 -12.17 2.87
N THR A 342 -6.58 -12.74 2.75
CA THR A 342 -6.20 -13.98 3.44
C THR A 342 -6.33 -13.87 4.96
N ALA A 343 -5.92 -12.75 5.55
CA ALA A 343 -6.05 -12.53 6.99
C ALA A 343 -7.51 -12.34 7.41
N MET A 344 -8.29 -11.56 6.66
CA MET A 344 -9.70 -11.33 6.94
C MET A 344 -10.54 -12.61 6.82
N ASP A 345 -10.33 -13.40 5.75
CA ASP A 345 -11.01 -14.68 5.57
C ASP A 345 -10.70 -15.66 6.70
N LYS A 346 -9.45 -15.70 7.17
CA LYS A 346 -9.05 -16.57 8.27
C LYS A 346 -9.80 -16.29 9.58
N TYR A 347 -10.18 -15.05 9.81
CA TYR A 347 -10.88 -14.62 11.01
C TYR A 347 -12.37 -14.35 10.78
N ASP A 348 -12.90 -14.74 9.60
CA ASP A 348 -14.29 -14.50 9.20
C ASP A 348 -14.70 -13.03 9.31
N ILE A 349 -13.80 -12.14 8.85
CA ILE A 349 -14.02 -10.69 8.79
C ILE A 349 -14.30 -10.31 7.35
N ARG A 350 -15.42 -9.63 7.11
CA ARG A 350 -15.79 -9.12 5.79
C ARG A 350 -15.88 -7.59 5.85
N PRO A 351 -15.11 -6.84 5.03
CA PRO A 351 -15.24 -5.40 4.97
C PRO A 351 -16.51 -5.01 4.18
N ASP A 352 -17.21 -3.97 4.64
CA ASP A 352 -18.27 -3.32 3.89
C ASP A 352 -17.72 -2.19 3.03
N ILE A 353 -16.74 -1.44 3.58
CA ILE A 353 -16.13 -0.28 2.95
C ILE A 353 -14.61 -0.44 2.92
N ILE A 354 -14.01 -0.25 1.75
CA ILE A 354 -12.55 -0.31 1.56
C ILE A 354 -12.06 1.03 1.02
N ILE A 355 -11.12 1.67 1.74
CA ILE A 355 -10.69 3.05 1.50
C ILE A 355 -9.19 3.08 1.24
N GLY A 356 -8.76 3.83 0.23
CA GLY A 356 -7.34 4.08 -0.01
C GLY A 356 -7.07 5.46 -0.57
N CYS A 357 -5.92 6.03 -0.21
CA CYS A 357 -5.50 7.28 -0.83
C CYS A 357 -5.10 7.06 -2.29
N ALA A 358 -5.38 8.04 -3.15
CA ALA A 358 -5.19 7.96 -4.57
C ALA A 358 -4.40 9.17 -5.10
N GLY A 359 -3.19 8.90 -5.59
CA GLY A 359 -2.42 9.76 -6.48
C GLY A 359 -2.41 9.07 -7.85
N GLY A 360 -1.31 8.38 -8.21
CA GLY A 360 -1.33 7.47 -9.36
C GLY A 360 -2.06 6.13 -9.12
N GLY A 361 -2.60 5.87 -7.92
CA GLY A 361 -3.54 4.79 -7.63
C GLY A 361 -2.95 3.44 -7.21
N SER A 362 -1.64 3.22 -7.28
CA SER A 362 -1.07 1.86 -7.12
C SER A 362 -1.33 1.21 -5.75
N ASN A 363 -1.31 1.98 -4.65
CA ASN A 363 -1.62 1.43 -3.33
C ASN A 363 -3.10 1.02 -3.20
N LEU A 364 -4.00 1.86 -3.69
CA LEU A 364 -5.44 1.57 -3.69
C LEU A 364 -5.73 0.35 -4.55
N GLY A 365 -5.22 0.33 -5.80
CA GLY A 365 -5.37 -0.79 -6.71
C GLY A 365 -4.85 -2.09 -6.11
N GLY A 366 -3.67 -2.05 -5.49
CA GLY A 366 -3.10 -3.21 -4.80
C GLY A 366 -3.96 -3.72 -3.65
N LEU A 367 -4.49 -2.81 -2.82
CA LEU A 367 -5.35 -3.18 -1.69
C LEU A 367 -6.68 -3.78 -2.12
N ILE A 368 -7.36 -3.14 -3.09
CA ILE A 368 -8.70 -3.55 -3.52
C ILE A 368 -8.69 -4.78 -4.43
N SER A 369 -7.57 -5.13 -5.06
CA SER A 369 -7.48 -6.12 -6.14
C SER A 369 -8.25 -7.43 -5.90
N PRO A 370 -8.11 -8.18 -4.78
CA PRO A 370 -8.85 -9.42 -4.60
C PRO A 370 -10.34 -9.19 -4.32
N PHE A 371 -10.68 -8.10 -3.65
CA PHE A 371 -12.05 -7.72 -3.32
C PHE A 371 -12.80 -7.21 -4.56
N MET A 372 -12.14 -6.40 -5.38
CA MET A 372 -12.68 -5.94 -6.66
C MET A 372 -12.94 -7.11 -7.59
N GLY A 373 -12.03 -8.09 -7.64
CA GLY A 373 -12.25 -9.31 -8.39
C GLY A 373 -13.50 -10.08 -7.96
N GLU A 374 -13.83 -10.15 -6.67
CA GLU A 374 -15.07 -10.74 -6.17
C GLU A 374 -16.31 -9.92 -6.58
N LYS A 375 -16.22 -8.57 -6.47
CA LYS A 375 -17.32 -7.67 -6.91
C LYS A 375 -17.61 -7.81 -8.40
N LEU A 376 -16.59 -7.82 -9.25
CA LEU A 376 -16.74 -7.95 -10.70
C LEU A 376 -17.33 -9.31 -11.13
N ARG A 377 -17.12 -10.37 -10.33
CA ARG A 377 -17.75 -11.68 -10.56
C ARG A 377 -19.13 -11.83 -9.91
N GLY A 378 -19.62 -10.78 -9.22
CA GLY A 378 -20.90 -10.82 -8.51
C GLY A 378 -20.89 -11.71 -7.25
N GLU A 379 -19.71 -12.02 -6.70
CA GLU A 379 -19.56 -12.87 -5.50
C GLU A 379 -19.73 -12.08 -4.21
N ALA A 380 -19.49 -10.76 -4.26
CA ALA A 380 -19.59 -9.86 -3.13
C ALA A 380 -19.90 -8.43 -3.58
N ASP A 381 -20.51 -7.65 -2.69
CA ASP A 381 -20.68 -6.21 -2.89
C ASP A 381 -19.91 -5.44 -1.83
N TYR A 382 -18.83 -4.78 -2.26
CA TYR A 382 -17.98 -3.91 -1.44
C TYR A 382 -18.13 -2.47 -1.94
N GLN A 383 -18.16 -1.50 -1.01
CA GLN A 383 -18.00 -0.10 -1.36
C GLN A 383 -16.50 0.24 -1.38
N PHE A 384 -16.00 0.75 -2.52
CA PHE A 384 -14.62 1.20 -2.65
C PHE A 384 -14.57 2.72 -2.74
N ILE A 385 -13.66 3.36 -1.96
CA ILE A 385 -13.52 4.80 -1.94
C ILE A 385 -12.07 5.19 -2.21
N ALA A 386 -11.84 5.84 -3.34
CA ALA A 386 -10.57 6.50 -3.65
C ALA A 386 -10.56 7.88 -3.00
N VAL A 387 -9.49 8.21 -2.25
CA VAL A 387 -9.38 9.52 -1.59
C VAL A 387 -8.20 10.30 -2.16
N GLU A 388 -8.48 11.43 -2.76
CA GLU A 388 -7.50 12.31 -3.37
C GLU A 388 -7.43 13.68 -2.67
N PRO A 389 -6.33 14.44 -2.82
CA PRO A 389 -6.28 15.80 -2.28
C PRO A 389 -7.16 16.74 -3.10
N ALA A 390 -7.89 17.63 -2.42
CA ALA A 390 -8.69 18.67 -3.07
C ALA A 390 -7.85 19.59 -3.98
N SER A 391 -6.54 19.69 -3.74
CA SER A 391 -5.59 20.45 -4.56
C SER A 391 -5.10 19.73 -5.83
N CYS A 392 -5.44 18.44 -6.00
CA CYS A 392 -5.10 17.64 -7.18
C CYS A 392 -6.21 16.62 -7.46
N PRO A 393 -7.43 17.06 -7.83
CA PRO A 393 -8.66 16.26 -7.87
C PRO A 393 -8.83 15.54 -9.20
N SER A 394 -7.93 14.60 -9.53
CA SER A 394 -7.88 13.94 -10.83
C SER A 394 -9.14 13.11 -11.14
N LEU A 395 -9.69 12.39 -10.16
CA LEU A 395 -10.92 11.60 -10.33
C LEU A 395 -12.18 12.47 -10.23
N THR A 396 -12.26 13.34 -9.21
CA THR A 396 -13.51 14.07 -8.91
C THR A 396 -13.75 15.28 -9.82
N ARG A 397 -12.70 15.86 -10.42
CA ARG A 397 -12.80 17.03 -11.30
C ARG A 397 -12.00 16.89 -12.59
N GLY A 398 -11.31 15.79 -12.82
CA GLY A 398 -10.63 15.48 -14.07
C GLY A 398 -11.58 15.00 -15.17
N VAL A 399 -11.03 14.79 -16.36
CA VAL A 399 -11.73 14.23 -17.51
C VAL A 399 -11.16 12.85 -17.85
N TYR A 400 -12.01 11.93 -18.34
CA TYR A 400 -11.58 10.60 -18.78
C TYR A 400 -11.15 10.66 -20.24
N ALA A 401 -9.83 10.73 -20.47
CA ALA A 401 -9.27 10.95 -21.80
C ALA A 401 -7.88 10.28 -21.93
N TYR A 402 -7.41 10.11 -23.16
CA TYR A 402 -5.99 9.86 -23.39
C TYR A 402 -5.16 11.09 -23.08
N ASP A 403 -4.10 10.91 -22.29
CA ASP A 403 -3.16 11.97 -21.96
C ASP A 403 -1.74 11.42 -21.84
N PHE A 404 -0.75 12.30 -21.91
CA PHE A 404 0.64 11.94 -21.65
C PHE A 404 0.83 11.59 -20.16
N CYS A 405 1.65 10.58 -19.90
CA CYS A 405 2.00 10.24 -18.53
C CYS A 405 2.97 11.26 -17.89
N ASP A 406 3.52 12.21 -18.66
CA ASP A 406 4.53 13.18 -18.27
C ASP A 406 4.30 14.57 -18.86
N THR A 407 4.92 15.60 -18.25
CA THR A 407 4.76 16.99 -18.66
C THR A 407 5.56 17.33 -19.93
N GLY A 408 6.71 16.67 -20.16
CA GLY A 408 7.54 16.90 -21.34
C GLY A 408 7.08 16.17 -22.60
N MET A 409 5.99 15.40 -22.53
CA MET A 409 5.37 14.66 -23.65
C MET A 409 6.34 13.64 -24.30
N VAL A 410 7.22 13.03 -23.49
CA VAL A 410 8.16 11.98 -23.95
C VAL A 410 7.65 10.56 -23.67
N CYS A 411 6.59 10.44 -22.86
CA CYS A 411 5.98 9.17 -22.53
C CYS A 411 4.80 8.82 -23.45
N PRO A 412 4.34 7.54 -23.42
CA PRO A 412 3.13 7.11 -24.09
C PRO A 412 1.87 7.84 -23.60
N LEU A 413 0.82 7.79 -24.44
CA LEU A 413 -0.53 8.18 -24.04
C LEU A 413 -1.20 7.02 -23.30
N ALA A 414 -1.85 7.34 -22.18
CA ALA A 414 -2.66 6.41 -21.41
C ALA A 414 -4.09 6.96 -21.25
N LYS A 415 -5.09 6.08 -21.37
CA LYS A 415 -6.47 6.44 -21.09
C LYS A 415 -6.66 6.52 -19.58
N MET A 416 -6.95 7.71 -19.06
CA MET A 416 -7.02 7.95 -17.62
C MET A 416 -7.94 9.12 -17.27
N TYR A 417 -8.36 9.19 -16.03
CA TYR A 417 -8.85 10.44 -15.48
C TYR A 417 -7.66 11.38 -15.26
N THR A 418 -7.69 12.55 -15.87
CA THR A 418 -6.57 13.49 -15.89
C THR A 418 -7.00 14.95 -15.71
N LEU A 419 -6.09 15.75 -15.17
CA LEU A 419 -6.16 17.21 -15.08
C LEU A 419 -5.40 17.89 -16.24
N GLY A 420 -4.84 17.08 -17.17
CA GLY A 420 -3.94 17.52 -18.23
C GLY A 420 -2.47 17.40 -17.83
N SER A 421 -1.63 16.87 -18.72
CA SER A 421 -0.18 16.64 -18.47
C SER A 421 0.61 17.92 -18.19
N GLY A 422 0.10 19.08 -18.63
CA GLY A 422 0.64 20.40 -18.31
C GLY A 422 0.20 20.97 -16.94
N PHE A 423 -0.76 20.33 -16.25
CA PHE A 423 -1.22 20.80 -14.94
C PHE A 423 -0.15 20.60 -13.86
N ILE A 424 0.24 21.67 -13.18
CA ILE A 424 1.21 21.63 -12.08
C ILE A 424 0.46 21.80 -10.76
N PRO A 425 0.30 20.72 -9.96
CA PRO A 425 -0.40 20.79 -8.69
C PRO A 425 0.24 21.76 -7.70
N SER A 426 -0.59 22.44 -6.91
CA SER A 426 -0.14 23.28 -5.79
C SER A 426 0.80 22.49 -4.86
N PRO A 427 1.83 23.13 -4.25
CA PRO A 427 2.82 22.48 -3.40
C PRO A 427 2.25 22.06 -2.03
N ASN A 428 1.21 21.20 -2.00
CA ASN A 428 0.70 20.58 -0.79
C ASN A 428 1.71 19.57 -0.22
N HIS A 429 1.52 19.17 1.04
CA HIS A 429 2.45 18.30 1.76
C HIS A 429 2.27 16.80 1.48
N ALA A 430 1.19 16.38 0.82
CA ALA A 430 0.98 15.01 0.33
C ALA A 430 1.61 14.82 -1.07
N GLY A 431 2.92 15.02 -1.18
CA GLY A 431 3.64 15.03 -2.46
C GLY A 431 3.50 13.75 -3.28
N GLY A 432 3.22 12.61 -2.65
CA GLY A 432 2.95 11.34 -3.31
C GLY A 432 1.57 11.25 -4.00
N LEU A 433 0.68 12.23 -3.74
CA LEU A 433 -0.64 12.32 -4.38
C LEU A 433 -0.73 13.48 -5.40
N ARG A 434 0.40 14.15 -5.71
CA ARG A 434 0.48 15.28 -6.64
C ARG A 434 0.82 14.80 -8.05
N TYR A 435 -0.10 14.12 -8.69
CA TYR A 435 0.02 13.66 -10.07
C TYR A 435 -1.24 14.01 -10.85
N HIS A 436 -1.06 14.53 -12.08
CA HIS A 436 -2.15 15.03 -12.93
C HIS A 436 -3.11 13.92 -13.39
N GLY A 437 -2.69 12.66 -13.40
CA GLY A 437 -3.47 11.52 -13.90
C GLY A 437 -3.62 10.39 -12.89
N MET A 438 -4.43 9.40 -13.23
CA MET A 438 -4.74 8.22 -12.44
C MET A 438 -4.38 6.95 -13.23
N SER A 439 -4.05 5.85 -12.55
CA SER A 439 -3.90 4.53 -13.18
C SER A 439 -5.03 4.24 -14.18
N PRO A 440 -4.72 3.79 -15.40
CA PRO A 440 -5.74 3.45 -16.40
C PRO A 440 -6.80 2.47 -15.88
N VAL A 441 -6.37 1.41 -15.18
CA VAL A 441 -7.30 0.42 -14.60
C VAL A 441 -8.22 1.05 -13.55
N LEU A 442 -7.69 1.88 -12.65
CA LEU A 442 -8.53 2.53 -11.63
C LEU A 442 -9.43 3.60 -12.24
N SER A 443 -8.94 4.30 -13.26
CA SER A 443 -9.75 5.25 -14.02
C SER A 443 -10.95 4.56 -14.67
N GLN A 444 -10.75 3.41 -15.30
CA GLN A 444 -11.82 2.63 -15.88
C GLN A 444 -12.81 2.13 -14.82
N LEU A 445 -12.33 1.56 -13.70
CA LEU A 445 -13.19 1.11 -12.60
C LEU A 445 -14.04 2.25 -12.01
N TYR A 446 -13.50 3.45 -11.94
CA TYR A 446 -14.24 4.64 -11.51
C TYR A 446 -15.25 5.08 -12.57
N HIS A 447 -14.84 5.10 -13.85
CA HIS A 447 -15.70 5.44 -14.99
C HIS A 447 -16.91 4.51 -15.10
N ASP A 448 -16.69 3.22 -14.88
CA ASP A 448 -17.72 2.17 -14.93
C ASP A 448 -18.58 2.10 -13.64
N GLY A 449 -18.34 2.97 -12.66
CA GLY A 449 -19.13 3.06 -11.43
C GLY A 449 -18.86 1.98 -10.39
N PHE A 450 -17.74 1.24 -10.49
CA PHE A 450 -17.38 0.21 -9.50
C PHE A 450 -16.76 0.76 -8.23
N MET A 451 -16.31 2.01 -8.24
CA MET A 451 -15.78 2.70 -7.05
C MET A 451 -16.17 4.18 -7.04
N GLU A 452 -16.09 4.78 -5.85
CA GLU A 452 -16.31 6.21 -5.60
C GLU A 452 -14.99 6.95 -5.45
N ALA A 453 -15.01 8.27 -5.64
CA ALA A 453 -13.89 9.15 -5.35
C ALA A 453 -14.30 10.30 -4.44
N ARG A 454 -13.41 10.73 -3.54
CA ARG A 454 -13.61 11.89 -2.66
C ARG A 454 -12.34 12.71 -2.59
N ALA A 455 -12.49 14.03 -2.76
CA ALA A 455 -11.44 15.00 -2.58
C ALA A 455 -11.50 15.58 -1.16
N VAL A 456 -10.33 15.69 -0.48
CA VAL A 456 -10.24 16.20 0.89
C VAL A 456 -9.16 17.27 1.00
N GLU A 457 -9.42 18.27 1.84
CA GLU A 457 -8.51 19.40 2.10
C GLU A 457 -7.39 19.00 3.06
N GLN A 458 -6.19 19.55 2.86
CA GLN A 458 -5.02 19.13 3.62
C GLN A 458 -5.11 19.46 5.12
N THR A 459 -5.75 20.55 5.52
CA THR A 459 -5.91 20.90 6.94
C THR A 459 -6.77 19.87 7.66
N ALA A 460 -7.87 19.42 7.04
CA ALA A 460 -8.72 18.35 7.55
C ALA A 460 -7.98 16.99 7.61
N VAL A 461 -7.13 16.73 6.62
CA VAL A 461 -6.26 15.55 6.57
C VAL A 461 -5.28 15.53 7.74
N PHE A 462 -4.61 16.66 8.04
CA PHE A 462 -3.67 16.75 9.16
C PHE A 462 -4.36 16.68 10.52
N ALA A 463 -5.58 17.23 10.67
CA ALA A 463 -6.39 17.05 11.86
C ALA A 463 -6.70 15.57 12.13
N ALA A 464 -7.10 14.82 11.09
CA ALA A 464 -7.34 13.38 11.17
C ALA A 464 -6.05 12.59 11.47
N ALA A 465 -4.92 13.00 10.87
CA ALA A 465 -3.61 12.41 11.12
C ALA A 465 -3.19 12.53 12.60
N GLU A 466 -3.34 13.73 13.18
CA GLU A 466 -3.06 13.95 14.61
C GLU A 466 -3.99 13.13 15.51
N GLN A 467 -5.29 13.13 15.22
CA GLN A 467 -6.24 12.34 15.99
C GLN A 467 -5.85 10.86 15.98
N PHE A 468 -5.53 10.30 14.81
CA PHE A 468 -5.08 8.93 14.67
C PHE A 468 -3.77 8.67 15.42
N ALA A 469 -2.78 9.54 15.26
CA ALA A 469 -1.49 9.40 15.93
C ALA A 469 -1.62 9.40 17.46
N ARG A 470 -2.51 10.24 18.00
CA ARG A 470 -2.74 10.34 19.46
C ARG A 470 -3.42 9.10 20.05
N VAL A 471 -4.26 8.39 19.29
CA VAL A 471 -5.01 7.24 19.79
C VAL A 471 -4.40 5.89 19.41
N GLU A 472 -3.86 5.76 18.18
CA GLU A 472 -3.27 4.50 17.70
C GLU A 472 -1.74 4.44 17.89
N GLY A 473 -1.08 5.57 18.24
CA GLY A 473 0.36 5.64 18.47
C GLY A 473 1.21 5.52 17.21
N ILE A 474 0.62 5.67 16.02
CA ILE A 474 1.29 5.61 14.73
C ILE A 474 1.20 6.97 14.06
N LEU A 475 2.34 7.58 13.75
CA LEU A 475 2.40 8.83 12.99
C LEU A 475 2.26 8.51 11.49
N PRO A 476 1.13 8.86 10.84
CA PRO A 476 0.89 8.51 9.45
C PRO A 476 1.57 9.50 8.50
N ALA A 477 1.93 9.03 7.29
CA ALA A 477 2.30 9.93 6.21
C ALA A 477 1.10 10.80 5.78
N PRO A 478 1.31 12.04 5.31
CA PRO A 478 0.23 12.90 4.82
C PRO A 478 -0.64 12.23 3.76
N GLU A 479 -0.05 11.41 2.89
CA GLU A 479 -0.76 10.63 1.88
C GLU A 479 -1.76 9.65 2.53
N SER A 480 -1.32 8.86 3.50
CA SER A 480 -2.18 7.88 4.21
C SER A 480 -3.31 8.54 4.98
N SER A 481 -3.07 9.75 5.43
CA SER A 481 -3.99 10.52 6.27
C SER A 481 -5.26 10.94 5.51
N HIS A 482 -5.22 10.95 4.16
CA HIS A 482 -6.42 11.11 3.32
C HIS A 482 -7.39 9.93 3.54
N ALA A 483 -6.89 8.70 3.54
CA ALA A 483 -7.71 7.54 3.81
C ALA A 483 -8.21 7.50 5.26
N ILE A 484 -7.39 7.92 6.23
CA ILE A 484 -7.78 8.05 7.65
C ILE A 484 -8.95 9.03 7.80
N LYS A 485 -8.88 10.20 7.15
CA LYS A 485 -9.94 11.22 7.22
C LYS A 485 -11.28 10.64 6.78
N VAL A 486 -11.31 9.98 5.63
CA VAL A 486 -12.55 9.40 5.10
C VAL A 486 -13.01 8.18 5.93
N ALA A 487 -12.08 7.38 6.48
CA ALA A 487 -12.45 6.29 7.39
C ALA A 487 -13.11 6.82 8.67
N ILE A 488 -12.63 7.94 9.22
CA ILE A 488 -13.27 8.62 10.35
C ILE A 488 -14.66 9.14 9.95
N ASP A 489 -14.80 9.74 8.77
CA ASP A 489 -16.09 10.25 8.30
C ASP A 489 -17.14 9.13 8.14
N GLU A 490 -16.75 7.99 7.54
CA GLU A 490 -17.64 6.84 7.43
C GLU A 490 -17.99 6.24 8.80
N ALA A 491 -17.03 6.19 9.72
CA ALA A 491 -17.29 5.75 11.10
C ALA A 491 -18.24 6.70 11.85
N MET A 492 -18.16 8.01 11.61
CA MET A 492 -19.09 8.99 12.17
C MET A 492 -20.49 8.88 11.56
N LYS A 493 -20.62 8.58 10.26
CA LYS A 493 -21.93 8.23 9.66
C LYS A 493 -22.55 7.00 10.33
N CYS A 494 -21.74 5.95 10.59
CA CYS A 494 -22.20 4.78 11.31
C CYS A 494 -22.72 5.13 12.72
N LYS A 495 -22.05 6.07 13.41
CA LYS A 495 -22.53 6.58 14.70
C LYS A 495 -23.87 7.29 14.59
N GLU A 496 -24.05 8.11 13.56
CA GLU A 496 -25.30 8.87 13.34
C GLU A 496 -26.47 7.96 12.95
N THR A 497 -26.20 6.95 12.10
CA THR A 497 -27.24 6.02 11.61
C THR A 497 -27.49 4.84 12.55
N GLY A 498 -26.54 4.53 13.45
CA GLY A 498 -26.56 3.31 14.26
C GLY A 498 -26.17 2.03 13.51
N GLU A 499 -25.74 2.13 12.23
CA GLU A 499 -25.33 0.98 11.44
C GLU A 499 -23.95 0.47 11.88
N GLU A 500 -23.82 -0.85 12.06
CA GLU A 500 -22.52 -1.50 12.24
C GLU A 500 -21.92 -1.86 10.88
N LYS A 501 -20.83 -1.18 10.48
CA LYS A 501 -20.07 -1.50 9.26
C LYS A 501 -18.61 -1.81 9.58
N THR A 502 -18.03 -2.69 8.81
CA THR A 502 -16.58 -2.97 8.84
C THR A 502 -15.87 -2.12 7.80
N ILE A 503 -15.04 -1.20 8.26
CA ILE A 503 -14.26 -0.27 7.43
C ILE A 503 -12.82 -0.74 7.39
N LEU A 504 -12.28 -0.95 6.19
CA LEU A 504 -10.87 -1.26 5.95
C LEU A 504 -10.20 -0.10 5.24
N PHE A 505 -9.05 0.38 5.72
CA PHE A 505 -8.28 1.36 4.97
C PHE A 505 -6.80 1.02 4.84
N GLY A 506 -6.16 1.56 3.80
CA GLY A 506 -4.72 1.44 3.58
C GLY A 506 -3.93 2.50 4.34
N LEU A 507 -3.15 2.08 5.35
CA LEU A 507 -2.16 2.93 6.03
C LEU A 507 -0.81 2.76 5.33
N THR A 508 -0.61 3.52 4.25
CA THR A 508 0.39 3.26 3.21
C THR A 508 1.81 3.71 3.55
N GLY A 509 1.98 4.57 4.55
CA GLY A 509 3.29 5.09 4.92
C GLY A 509 3.35 5.73 6.31
N THR A 510 4.57 5.83 6.84
CA THR A 510 4.90 6.53 8.09
C THR A 510 5.24 7.99 7.84
N GLY A 511 4.88 8.88 8.78
CA GLY A 511 5.07 10.33 8.71
C GLY A 511 6.38 10.86 9.31
N TYR A 512 7.27 10.00 9.78
CA TYR A 512 8.51 10.47 10.45
C TYR A 512 9.43 11.31 9.56
N PHE A 513 9.34 11.18 8.24
CA PHE A 513 10.05 12.03 7.30
C PHE A 513 9.28 13.30 6.90
N ASP A 514 8.07 13.49 7.44
CA ASP A 514 7.15 14.57 7.06
C ASP A 514 6.94 15.58 8.20
N MET A 515 7.87 15.62 9.19
CA MET A 515 7.76 16.45 10.39
C MET A 515 7.68 17.94 10.10
N VAL A 516 8.32 18.41 9.02
CA VAL A 516 8.20 19.81 8.56
C VAL A 516 6.74 20.17 8.20
N ALA A 517 5.99 19.22 7.67
CA ALA A 517 4.58 19.43 7.36
C ALA A 517 3.72 19.49 8.64
N TYR A 518 3.98 18.60 9.60
CA TYR A 518 3.32 18.65 10.91
C TYR A 518 3.65 19.93 11.68
N GLU A 519 4.92 20.40 11.63
CA GLU A 519 5.32 21.68 12.22
C GLU A 519 4.53 22.85 11.64
N LYS A 520 4.40 22.92 10.31
CA LYS A 520 3.58 23.97 9.65
C LYS A 520 2.12 23.90 10.05
N TYR A 521 1.56 22.68 10.19
CA TYR A 521 0.19 22.50 10.63
C TYR A 521 0.01 23.03 12.07
N HIS A 522 0.90 22.65 13.01
CA HIS A 522 0.84 23.11 14.40
C HIS A 522 0.98 24.64 14.54
N ASN A 523 1.78 25.24 13.67
CA ASN A 523 2.01 26.68 13.67
C ASN A 523 0.92 27.48 12.92
N GLY A 524 -0.15 26.83 12.42
CA GLY A 524 -1.21 27.48 11.66
C GLY A 524 -0.76 28.06 10.30
N GLN A 525 0.34 27.52 9.75
CA GLN A 525 0.95 27.98 8.49
C GLN A 525 0.49 27.14 7.27
N MET A 526 -0.38 26.17 7.49
CA MET A 526 -0.93 25.33 6.43
C MET A 526 -2.22 25.96 5.90
N THR A 527 -2.32 26.07 4.57
CA THR A 527 -3.50 26.60 3.89
C THR A 527 -4.04 25.57 2.91
N ASP A 528 -5.35 25.51 2.80
CA ASP A 528 -6.01 24.71 1.79
C ASP A 528 -5.97 25.40 0.42
N TYR A 529 -5.99 24.59 -0.63
CA TYR A 529 -6.04 25.05 -2.01
C TYR A 529 -6.93 24.12 -2.82
N ILE A 530 -7.82 24.68 -3.59
CA ILE A 530 -8.66 24.01 -4.57
C ILE A 530 -8.43 24.70 -5.91
N PRO A 531 -8.04 23.97 -6.99
CA PRO A 531 -7.87 24.57 -8.30
C PRO A 531 -9.16 25.25 -8.78
N SER A 532 -9.05 26.40 -9.40
CA SER A 532 -10.18 27.04 -10.04
C SER A 532 -10.64 26.25 -11.29
N ASP A 533 -11.84 26.55 -11.78
CA ASP A 533 -12.30 25.93 -13.03
C ASP A 533 -11.45 26.40 -14.22
N GLU A 534 -10.95 27.63 -14.17
CA GLU A 534 -10.05 28.19 -15.19
C GLU A 534 -8.71 27.44 -15.22
N ASP A 535 -8.11 27.12 -14.06
CA ASP A 535 -6.88 26.33 -13.97
C ASP A 535 -7.07 24.94 -14.58
N LEU A 536 -8.21 24.29 -14.32
CA LEU A 536 -8.53 22.98 -14.86
C LEU A 536 -8.78 23.05 -16.38
N GLN A 537 -9.52 24.04 -16.86
CA GLN A 537 -9.76 24.22 -18.30
C GLN A 537 -8.46 24.47 -19.07
N ALA A 538 -7.52 25.24 -18.48
CA ALA A 538 -6.19 25.42 -19.07
C ALA A 538 -5.43 24.08 -19.20
N GLY A 539 -5.55 23.20 -18.19
CA GLY A 539 -4.99 21.84 -18.26
C GLY A 539 -5.63 21.00 -19.36
N PHE A 540 -6.96 21.01 -19.45
CA PHE A 540 -7.71 20.25 -20.45
C PHE A 540 -7.47 20.70 -21.88
N ALA A 541 -7.17 21.99 -22.10
CA ALA A 541 -6.89 22.52 -23.43
C ALA A 541 -5.66 21.87 -24.08
N GLY A 542 -4.73 21.31 -23.29
CA GLY A 542 -3.52 20.62 -23.75
C GLY A 542 -3.70 19.13 -24.07
N LEU A 543 -4.90 18.57 -23.86
CA LEU A 543 -5.12 17.13 -24.06
C LEU A 543 -4.98 16.70 -25.52
N PRO A 544 -4.32 15.56 -25.78
CA PRO A 544 -4.21 15.00 -27.12
C PRO A 544 -5.58 14.69 -27.72
N ARG A 545 -5.73 14.97 -29.01
CA ARG A 545 -6.93 14.57 -29.77
C ARG A 545 -6.77 13.14 -30.27
N VAL A 546 -7.35 12.20 -29.60
CA VAL A 546 -7.41 10.79 -30.01
C VAL A 546 -8.81 10.48 -30.54
N PRO A 547 -8.96 9.88 -31.74
CA PRO A 547 -10.26 9.51 -32.27
C PRO A 547 -10.98 8.50 -31.34
N GLU A 548 -12.31 8.64 -31.19
CA GLU A 548 -13.14 7.74 -30.34
C GLU A 548 -13.23 6.30 -30.86
N ALA A 549 -12.78 6.03 -32.08
CA ALA A 549 -12.91 4.74 -32.76
C ALA A 549 -11.59 3.92 -32.76
N LEU A 550 -10.84 3.96 -31.65
CA LEU A 550 -9.65 3.10 -31.48
C LEU A 550 -9.93 1.89 -30.60
#